data_30cfd1b16b8e21ff1a574b18fc448bc2
#
_entry.id   30cfd1b16b8e21ff1a574b18fc448bc2
#
_cell.length_a   1.000
_cell.length_b   1.000
_cell.length_c   1.000
_cell.angle_alpha   90.00
_cell.angle_beta   90.00
_cell.angle_gamma   90.00
#
_symmetry.space_group_name_H-M   'P 1'
#
loop_
_entity.id
_entity.type
_entity.pdbx_description
1 polymer ?
#
loop_
_entity_poly.entity_id
_entity_poly.type
_entity_poly.pdbx_seq_one_letter_code
_entity_poly.pdbx_strand_id
1 'polypeptide(L)'
;MADSYVGIQTVSDNELGLLLPLASGKLVLELGSWLGWSTLELARVAERVVSVDWHHDQLRLTRSKGGPPIRFSETDLDTLHQPAAGWTLPRFMRRTARAQFEGKLLVAVGRVEQVIPHLAPAQFDLIFHDADHTAEGVARDLRLALPLRSWGGWIAVHDYGRWGVKPGAEEVLGPPDLVVETMAAWGPGSGLDRL
;
A
#
# COMPACT_ATOMS: atom_id res chain seq x y z
N MET A 1 -20.04 19.86 7.50
CA MET A 1 -18.94 19.58 8.45
C MET A 1 -17.73 19.23 7.62
N ALA A 2 -16.69 20.05 7.68
CA ALA A 2 -15.42 19.78 6.98
C ALA A 2 -14.81 18.50 7.60
N ASP A 3 -14.42 17.58 6.74
CA ASP A 3 -13.83 16.29 7.13
C ASP A 3 -12.48 16.58 7.81
N SER A 4 -12.41 16.47 9.14
CA SER A 4 -11.17 16.73 9.93
C SER A 4 -10.04 15.73 9.63
N TYR A 5 -10.25 14.79 8.72
CA TYR A 5 -9.29 13.78 8.27
C TYR A 5 -8.54 14.16 6.99
N VAL A 6 -8.68 15.39 6.53
CA VAL A 6 -8.05 15.88 5.27
C VAL A 6 -6.52 15.90 5.34
N GLY A 7 -5.90 15.61 6.47
CA GLY A 7 -4.47 15.81 6.69
C GLY A 7 -3.65 14.62 7.20
N ILE A 8 -4.15 13.38 7.21
CA ILE A 8 -3.29 12.27 7.61
C ILE A 8 -2.45 11.85 6.41
N GLN A 9 -1.25 12.39 6.33
CA GLN A 9 -0.20 11.99 5.41
C GLN A 9 0.49 10.74 5.98
N THR A 10 0.36 9.62 5.29
CA THR A 10 0.98 8.35 5.70
C THR A 10 2.38 8.17 5.09
N VAL A 11 2.64 8.80 3.96
CA VAL A 11 3.91 8.77 3.23
C VAL A 11 4.49 10.18 3.23
N SER A 12 5.74 10.36 3.62
CA SER A 12 6.40 11.68 3.70
C SER A 12 6.67 12.26 2.31
N ASP A 13 7.00 13.56 2.25
CA ASP A 13 7.35 14.22 0.98
C ASP A 13 8.62 13.63 0.36
N ASN A 14 9.59 13.22 1.19
CA ASN A 14 10.81 12.57 0.71
C ASN A 14 10.52 11.18 0.12
N GLU A 15 9.68 10.41 0.77
CA GLU A 15 9.24 9.09 0.29
C GLU A 15 8.41 9.21 -0.99
N LEU A 16 7.55 10.24 -1.10
CA LEU A 16 6.87 10.58 -2.35
C LEU A 16 7.86 10.97 -3.45
N GLY A 17 8.94 11.66 -3.09
CA GLY A 17 10.04 11.97 -4.02
C GLY A 17 10.69 10.74 -4.64
N LEU A 18 10.67 9.59 -3.94
CA LEU A 18 11.06 8.28 -4.50
C LEU A 18 9.90 7.62 -5.27
N LEU A 19 8.71 7.57 -4.66
CA LEU A 19 7.59 6.76 -5.16
C LEU A 19 6.97 7.32 -6.46
N LEU A 20 6.72 8.64 -6.53
CA LEU A 20 5.98 9.23 -7.65
C LEU A 20 6.75 9.18 -8.98
N PRO A 21 8.07 9.37 -9.06
CA PRO A 21 8.83 9.13 -10.30
C PRO A 21 8.71 7.70 -10.81
N LEU A 22 8.68 6.70 -9.90
CA LEU A 22 8.52 5.30 -10.27
C LEU A 22 7.13 4.99 -10.81
N ALA A 23 6.11 5.75 -10.37
CA ALA A 23 4.70 5.60 -10.76
C ALA A 23 4.33 6.39 -12.02
N SER A 24 5.13 7.38 -12.44
CA SER A 24 4.75 8.34 -13.48
C SER A 24 4.50 7.68 -14.83
N GLY A 25 3.27 7.82 -15.35
CA GLY A 25 2.83 7.23 -16.62
C GLY A 25 2.74 5.71 -16.62
N LYS A 26 2.68 5.06 -15.45
CA LYS A 26 2.77 3.62 -15.25
C LYS A 26 1.45 3.00 -14.79
N LEU A 27 1.31 1.68 -15.01
CA LEU A 27 0.27 0.89 -14.36
C LEU A 27 0.76 0.46 -12.97
N VAL A 28 0.05 0.89 -11.94
CA VAL A 28 0.45 0.72 -10.54
C VAL A 28 -0.51 -0.23 -9.83
N LEU A 29 0.03 -1.18 -9.07
CA LEU A 29 -0.69 -1.97 -8.08
C LEU A 29 -0.33 -1.44 -6.69
N GLU A 30 -1.32 -0.99 -5.94
CA GLU A 30 -1.21 -0.60 -4.53
C GLU A 30 -1.85 -1.66 -3.65
N LEU A 31 -1.10 -2.19 -2.70
CA LEU A 31 -1.55 -3.12 -1.68
C LEU A 31 -1.58 -2.41 -0.33
N GLY A 32 -2.78 -2.19 0.21
CA GLY A 32 -3.00 -1.35 1.39
C GLY A 32 -3.15 0.12 1.02
N SER A 33 -4.35 0.63 1.10
CA SER A 33 -4.65 2.02 0.73
C SER A 33 -5.27 2.82 1.88
N TRP A 34 -5.74 2.13 2.90
CA TRP A 34 -6.38 2.71 4.08
C TRP A 34 -7.38 3.83 3.73
N LEU A 35 -7.05 5.10 4.00
CA LEU A 35 -7.91 6.25 3.69
C LEU A 35 -7.63 6.87 2.31
N GLY A 36 -6.74 6.30 1.50
CA GLY A 36 -6.49 6.67 0.11
C GLY A 36 -5.60 7.91 -0.07
N TRP A 37 -4.71 8.21 0.87
CA TRP A 37 -3.81 9.34 0.71
C TRP A 37 -2.73 9.03 -0.34
N SER A 38 -1.99 7.94 -0.18
CA SER A 38 -1.02 7.43 -1.17
C SER A 38 -1.67 7.16 -2.52
N THR A 39 -2.87 6.55 -2.50
CA THR A 39 -3.67 6.27 -3.71
C THR A 39 -3.91 7.51 -4.55
N LEU A 40 -4.25 8.66 -3.92
CA LEU A 40 -4.48 9.92 -4.65
C LEU A 40 -3.19 10.46 -5.27
N GLU A 41 -2.09 10.43 -4.53
CA GLU A 41 -0.82 10.91 -5.03
C GLU A 41 -0.34 10.05 -6.21
N LEU A 42 -0.46 8.72 -6.11
CA LEU A 42 -0.21 7.80 -7.21
C LEU A 42 -1.12 8.06 -8.41
N ALA A 43 -2.43 8.21 -8.20
CA ALA A 43 -3.38 8.44 -9.29
C ALA A 43 -3.17 9.78 -10.05
N ARG A 44 -2.51 10.76 -9.44
CA ARG A 44 -2.16 12.04 -10.10
C ARG A 44 -1.12 11.85 -11.20
N VAL A 45 -0.17 10.93 -11.02
CA VAL A 45 0.98 10.76 -11.91
C VAL A 45 0.92 9.48 -12.73
N ALA A 46 0.31 8.42 -12.21
CA ALA A 46 0.19 7.13 -12.87
C ALA A 46 -0.73 7.19 -14.11
N GLU A 47 -0.54 6.28 -15.03
CA GLU A 47 -1.54 5.99 -16.06
C GLU A 47 -2.82 5.48 -15.42
N ARG A 48 -2.69 4.49 -14.53
CA ARG A 48 -3.79 3.92 -13.74
C ARG A 48 -3.25 3.28 -12.45
N VAL A 49 -4.05 3.32 -11.40
CA VAL A 49 -3.81 2.61 -10.14
C VAL A 49 -4.88 1.54 -9.96
N VAL A 50 -4.45 0.33 -9.61
CA VAL A 50 -5.31 -0.70 -9.04
C VAL A 50 -4.99 -0.74 -7.54
N SER A 51 -5.95 -0.36 -6.71
CA SER A 51 -5.78 -0.31 -5.25
C SER A 51 -6.53 -1.47 -4.61
N VAL A 52 -5.82 -2.27 -3.83
CA VAL A 52 -6.33 -3.43 -3.11
C VAL A 52 -6.26 -3.18 -1.62
N ASP A 53 -7.40 -3.18 -0.95
CA ASP A 53 -7.46 -3.06 0.50
C ASP A 53 -8.67 -3.81 1.04
N TRP A 54 -8.50 -4.41 2.19
CA TRP A 54 -9.61 -5.09 2.85
C TRP A 54 -10.65 -4.12 3.40
N HIS A 55 -10.27 -2.89 3.74
CA HIS A 55 -11.10 -1.84 4.34
C HIS A 55 -11.95 -2.29 5.54
N HIS A 56 -11.67 -3.47 6.03
CA HIS A 56 -12.45 -4.13 7.05
C HIS A 56 -11.75 -4.01 8.39
N ASP A 57 -12.08 -2.96 9.13
CA ASP A 57 -11.93 -2.97 10.56
C ASP A 57 -10.50 -3.18 11.10
N GLN A 58 -9.53 -2.42 10.57
CA GLN A 58 -8.19 -2.39 11.14
C GLN A 58 -8.22 -2.12 12.66
N LEU A 59 -9.22 -1.38 13.14
CA LEU A 59 -9.44 -1.14 14.57
C LEU A 59 -9.97 -2.37 15.34
N ARG A 60 -10.73 -3.26 14.73
CA ARG A 60 -11.16 -4.51 15.38
C ARG A 60 -10.02 -5.49 15.57
N LEU A 61 -9.09 -5.58 14.62
CA LEU A 61 -7.92 -6.45 14.75
C LEU A 61 -7.04 -6.04 15.92
N THR A 62 -6.94 -4.75 16.21
CA THR A 62 -6.19 -4.23 17.35
C THR A 62 -6.89 -4.41 18.70
N ARG A 63 -8.22 -4.52 18.72
CA ARG A 63 -9.01 -4.65 19.97
C ARG A 63 -9.33 -6.08 20.38
N SER A 64 -9.38 -7.03 19.45
CA SER A 64 -10.08 -8.30 19.71
C SER A 64 -9.22 -9.49 20.08
N LYS A 65 -7.90 -9.44 20.10
CA LYS A 65 -7.08 -10.64 20.30
C LYS A 65 -5.96 -10.52 21.35
N GLY A 66 -6.19 -9.83 22.46
CA GLY A 66 -5.38 -10.02 23.67
C GLY A 66 -3.88 -9.69 23.55
N GLY A 67 -3.42 -9.16 22.44
CA GLY A 67 -2.09 -8.59 22.28
C GLY A 67 -2.07 -7.12 22.75
N PRO A 68 -0.89 -6.57 23.08
CA PRO A 68 -0.80 -5.16 23.36
C PRO A 68 -1.35 -4.39 22.16
N PRO A 69 -2.23 -3.37 22.38
CA PRO A 69 -2.77 -2.60 21.29
C PRO A 69 -1.62 -1.98 20.51
N ILE A 70 -1.65 -2.10 19.18
CA ILE A 70 -0.78 -1.29 18.33
C ILE A 70 -1.12 0.14 18.70
N ARG A 71 -0.18 0.85 19.33
CA ARG A 71 -0.35 2.24 19.68
C ARG A 71 -0.10 3.05 18.41
N PHE A 72 -1.20 3.49 17.79
CA PHE A 72 -1.14 4.69 16.97
C PHE A 72 -0.74 5.85 17.87
N SER A 73 -0.17 6.93 17.31
CA SER A 73 0.06 8.14 18.10
C SER A 73 -1.26 8.59 18.74
N GLU A 74 -1.22 9.26 19.90
CA GLU A 74 -2.44 9.73 20.57
C GLU A 74 -3.31 10.58 19.64
N THR A 75 -2.68 11.35 18.75
CA THR A 75 -3.35 12.14 17.71
C THR A 75 -4.10 11.26 16.70
N ASP A 76 -3.58 10.09 16.37
CA ASP A 76 -4.24 9.17 15.44
C ASP A 76 -5.42 8.46 16.12
N LEU A 77 -5.33 8.19 17.42
CA LEU A 77 -6.40 7.56 18.18
C LEU A 77 -7.61 8.49 18.39
N ASP A 78 -7.39 9.78 18.62
CA ASP A 78 -8.48 10.76 18.76
C ASP A 78 -9.20 10.99 17.43
N THR A 79 -8.50 10.89 16.32
CA THR A 79 -9.09 10.93 14.97
C THR A 79 -9.74 9.60 14.58
N LEU A 80 -9.29 8.47 15.15
CA LEU A 80 -9.83 7.13 14.90
C LEU A 80 -10.99 6.76 15.83
N HIS A 81 -11.45 7.66 16.69
CA HIS A 81 -12.57 7.45 17.64
C HIS A 81 -13.94 7.27 16.97
N GLN A 82 -14.00 6.91 15.71
CA GLN A 82 -15.20 6.56 14.98
C GLN A 82 -15.22 5.06 14.68
N PRO A 83 -15.75 4.23 15.53
CA PRO A 83 -15.62 2.80 15.41
C PRO A 83 -16.86 2.16 14.80
N ALA A 84 -17.24 2.52 13.61
CA ALA A 84 -18.15 1.65 12.88
C ALA A 84 -17.31 0.71 12.01
N ALA A 85 -17.56 -0.59 12.08
CA ALA A 85 -17.02 -1.56 11.13
C ALA A 85 -17.20 -1.02 9.70
N GLY A 86 -16.13 -1.04 8.89
CA GLY A 86 -16.19 -0.57 7.50
C GLY A 86 -16.19 0.95 7.30
N TRP A 87 -15.74 1.73 8.25
CA TRP A 87 -15.69 3.20 8.09
C TRP A 87 -14.59 3.70 7.13
N THR A 88 -13.53 2.91 6.90
CA THR A 88 -12.43 3.29 6.00
C THR A 88 -12.88 3.32 4.54
N LEU A 89 -13.61 2.31 4.07
CA LEU A 89 -14.09 2.24 2.70
C LEU A 89 -14.93 3.45 2.26
N PRO A 90 -15.97 3.90 2.99
CA PRO A 90 -16.73 5.08 2.60
C PRO A 90 -15.89 6.36 2.52
N ARG A 91 -14.88 6.50 3.36
CA ARG A 91 -13.96 7.64 3.33
C ARG A 91 -12.99 7.57 2.16
N PHE A 92 -12.39 6.39 1.94
CA PHE A 92 -11.57 6.11 0.78
C PHE A 92 -12.33 6.41 -0.51
N MET A 93 -13.52 5.84 -0.69
CA MET A 93 -14.36 6.04 -1.88
C MET A 93 -14.67 7.51 -2.13
N ARG A 94 -15.01 8.28 -1.07
CA ARG A 94 -15.29 9.70 -1.17
C ARG A 94 -14.04 10.51 -1.52
N ARG A 95 -12.90 10.20 -0.89
CA ARG A 95 -11.62 10.88 -1.16
C ARG A 95 -11.15 10.65 -2.58
N THR A 96 -11.29 9.44 -3.08
CA THR A 96 -10.79 9.01 -4.39
C THR A 96 -11.83 9.11 -5.51
N ALA A 97 -13.04 9.61 -5.24
CA ALA A 97 -14.17 9.64 -6.18
C ALA A 97 -13.83 10.25 -7.54
N ARG A 98 -13.03 11.33 -7.56
CA ARG A 98 -12.61 11.97 -8.81
C ARG A 98 -11.69 11.06 -9.63
N ALA A 99 -10.69 10.44 -9.02
CA ALA A 99 -9.77 9.53 -9.71
C ALA A 99 -10.49 8.28 -10.26
N GLN A 100 -11.52 7.79 -9.53
CA GLN A 100 -12.39 6.71 -10.02
C GLN A 100 -13.21 7.16 -11.23
N PHE A 101 -13.84 8.34 -11.17
CA PHE A 101 -14.63 8.89 -12.26
C PHE A 101 -13.78 9.15 -13.52
N GLU A 102 -12.55 9.61 -13.37
CA GLU A 102 -11.61 9.83 -14.46
C GLU A 102 -10.99 8.53 -15.02
N GLY A 103 -11.35 7.36 -14.46
CA GLY A 103 -10.80 6.05 -14.87
C GLY A 103 -9.34 5.83 -14.44
N LYS A 104 -8.80 6.69 -13.58
CA LYS A 104 -7.43 6.62 -13.05
C LYS A 104 -7.27 5.62 -11.94
N LEU A 105 -8.36 5.22 -11.28
CA LEU A 105 -8.34 4.33 -10.13
C LEU A 105 -9.37 3.21 -10.30
N LEU A 106 -8.91 1.98 -10.17
CA LEU A 106 -9.75 0.78 -9.94
C LEU A 106 -9.60 0.37 -8.47
N VAL A 107 -10.72 0.19 -7.80
CA VAL A 107 -10.76 -0.23 -6.39
C VAL A 107 -11.15 -1.70 -6.30
N ALA A 108 -10.31 -2.50 -5.68
CA ALA A 108 -10.59 -3.89 -5.37
C ALA A 108 -10.65 -4.07 -3.85
N VAL A 109 -11.85 -4.33 -3.33
CA VAL A 109 -12.08 -4.51 -1.89
C VAL A 109 -11.91 -5.98 -1.53
N GLY A 110 -10.91 -6.30 -0.74
CA GLY A 110 -10.61 -7.66 -0.30
C GLY A 110 -9.21 -7.77 0.27
N ARG A 111 -8.89 -8.90 0.86
CA ARG A 111 -7.54 -9.21 1.29
C ARG A 111 -6.64 -9.47 0.07
N VAL A 112 -5.34 -9.20 0.23
CA VAL A 112 -4.35 -9.42 -0.83
C VAL A 112 -4.45 -10.83 -1.40
N GLU A 113 -4.49 -11.86 -0.55
CA GLU A 113 -4.59 -13.26 -0.94
C GLU A 113 -5.91 -13.64 -1.64
N GLN A 114 -6.94 -12.81 -1.50
CA GLN A 114 -8.23 -13.02 -2.16
C GLN A 114 -8.29 -12.33 -3.53
N VAL A 115 -7.67 -11.17 -3.66
CA VAL A 115 -7.76 -10.34 -4.88
C VAL A 115 -6.69 -10.70 -5.91
N ILE A 116 -5.44 -10.84 -5.46
CA ILE A 116 -4.28 -11.03 -6.34
C ILE A 116 -4.45 -12.20 -7.32
N PRO A 117 -4.97 -13.38 -6.93
CA PRO A 117 -5.16 -14.50 -7.86
C PRO A 117 -6.07 -14.21 -9.06
N HIS A 118 -6.84 -13.13 -9.01
CA HIS A 118 -7.75 -12.73 -10.10
C HIS A 118 -7.12 -11.68 -11.03
N LEU A 119 -5.91 -11.21 -10.76
CA LEU A 119 -5.19 -10.27 -11.60
C LEU A 119 -4.31 -11.00 -12.61
N ALA A 120 -4.21 -10.47 -13.83
CA ALA A 120 -3.35 -11.04 -14.85
C ALA A 120 -1.85 -10.83 -14.51
N PRO A 121 -0.98 -11.81 -14.81
CA PRO A 121 0.44 -11.69 -14.55
C PRO A 121 1.13 -10.65 -15.43
N ALA A 122 2.34 -10.22 -15.01
CA ALA A 122 3.28 -9.41 -15.76
C ALA A 122 2.72 -8.09 -16.32
N GLN A 123 1.84 -7.40 -15.58
CA GLN A 123 1.19 -6.19 -16.08
C GLN A 123 1.53 -4.90 -15.33
N PHE A 124 1.99 -4.98 -14.07
CA PHE A 124 2.23 -3.76 -13.27
C PHE A 124 3.68 -3.29 -13.35
N ASP A 125 3.86 -2.04 -13.73
CA ASP A 125 5.18 -1.40 -13.79
C ASP A 125 5.70 -0.99 -12.41
N LEU A 126 4.78 -0.78 -11.46
CA LEU A 126 5.09 -0.56 -10.05
C LEU A 126 4.11 -1.34 -9.18
N ILE A 127 4.65 -2.06 -8.21
CA ILE A 127 3.89 -2.64 -7.11
C ILE A 127 4.29 -1.89 -5.84
N PHE A 128 3.34 -1.24 -5.19
CA PHE A 128 3.53 -0.53 -3.92
C PHE A 128 2.84 -1.30 -2.81
N HIS A 129 3.61 -1.73 -1.79
CA HIS A 129 3.10 -2.48 -0.64
C HIS A 129 3.13 -1.61 0.62
N ASP A 130 1.96 -1.43 1.21
CA ASP A 130 1.73 -0.74 2.48
C ASP A 130 0.54 -1.40 3.24
N ALA A 131 0.48 -2.75 3.21
CA ALA A 131 -0.65 -3.51 3.73
C ALA A 131 -0.35 -4.15 5.09
N ASP A 132 0.16 -5.39 5.12
CA ASP A 132 0.53 -6.08 6.35
C ASP A 132 1.94 -5.65 6.79
N HIS A 133 2.16 -5.50 8.10
CA HIS A 133 3.45 -5.11 8.66
C HIS A 133 4.12 -6.23 9.45
N THR A 134 3.54 -7.42 9.47
CA THR A 134 4.22 -8.62 10.01
C THR A 134 5.17 -9.21 8.97
N ALA A 135 6.27 -9.81 9.41
CA ALA A 135 7.22 -10.42 8.47
C ALA A 135 6.57 -11.48 7.57
N GLU A 136 5.72 -12.32 8.16
CA GLU A 136 5.00 -13.37 7.44
C GLU A 136 3.99 -12.79 6.43
N GLY A 137 3.27 -11.72 6.83
CA GLY A 137 2.27 -11.06 5.98
C GLY A 137 2.92 -10.36 4.80
N VAL A 138 3.98 -9.58 5.03
CA VAL A 138 4.76 -8.92 3.98
C VAL A 138 5.32 -9.95 2.99
N ALA A 139 5.98 -11.00 3.50
CA ALA A 139 6.56 -12.04 2.63
C ALA A 139 5.48 -12.77 1.81
N ARG A 140 4.33 -13.07 2.41
CA ARG A 140 3.18 -13.68 1.71
C ARG A 140 2.67 -12.76 0.59
N ASP A 141 2.39 -11.50 0.92
CA ASP A 141 1.83 -10.53 -0.02
C ASP A 141 2.77 -10.27 -1.19
N LEU A 142 4.06 -10.14 -0.92
CA LEU A 142 5.08 -9.96 -1.95
C LEU A 142 5.22 -11.19 -2.86
N ARG A 143 5.20 -12.41 -2.30
CA ARG A 143 5.23 -13.65 -3.13
C ARG A 143 4.02 -13.74 -4.05
N LEU A 144 2.85 -13.33 -3.59
CA LEU A 144 1.64 -13.30 -4.41
C LEU A 144 1.71 -12.22 -5.49
N ALA A 145 2.26 -11.05 -5.16
CA ALA A 145 2.29 -9.90 -6.07
C ALA A 145 3.45 -9.97 -7.10
N LEU A 146 4.55 -10.62 -6.77
CA LEU A 146 5.76 -10.68 -7.62
C LEU A 146 5.46 -11.15 -9.07
N PRO A 147 4.63 -12.19 -9.30
CA PRO A 147 4.28 -12.60 -10.67
C PRO A 147 3.48 -11.57 -11.46
N LEU A 148 2.91 -10.56 -10.80
CA LEU A 148 2.14 -9.49 -11.46
C LEU A 148 3.02 -8.33 -11.94
N ARG A 149 4.28 -8.26 -11.51
CA ARG A 149 5.25 -7.25 -11.93
C ARG A 149 5.59 -7.43 -13.40
N SER A 150 5.53 -6.37 -14.19
CA SER A 150 6.01 -6.36 -15.56
C SER A 150 7.54 -6.52 -15.60
N TRP A 151 8.07 -6.97 -16.74
CA TRP A 151 9.52 -6.98 -16.95
C TRP A 151 10.09 -5.56 -16.78
N GLY A 152 11.12 -5.44 -15.97
CA GLY A 152 11.72 -4.13 -15.67
C GLY A 152 10.87 -3.23 -14.75
N GLY A 153 9.78 -3.74 -14.20
CA GLY A 153 8.97 -3.00 -13.22
C GLY A 153 9.68 -2.88 -11.86
N TRP A 154 9.11 -2.06 -10.99
CA TRP A 154 9.61 -1.80 -9.64
C TRP A 154 8.69 -2.39 -8.56
N ILE A 155 9.26 -2.69 -7.41
CA ILE A 155 8.53 -2.94 -6.18
C ILE A 155 8.96 -1.89 -5.17
N ALA A 156 8.01 -1.22 -4.51
CA ALA A 156 8.25 -0.31 -3.39
C ALA A 156 7.51 -0.81 -2.16
N VAL A 157 8.15 -0.74 -1.00
CA VAL A 157 7.60 -1.19 0.28
C VAL A 157 7.73 -0.08 1.30
N HIS A 158 6.63 0.33 1.91
CA HIS A 158 6.59 1.32 2.98
C HIS A 158 6.87 0.69 4.34
N ASP A 159 7.18 1.55 5.32
CA ASP A 159 7.52 1.17 6.70
C ASP A 159 8.72 0.19 6.82
N TYR A 160 9.58 0.17 5.80
CA TYR A 160 10.80 -0.61 5.80
C TYR A 160 11.71 -0.20 6.97
N GLY A 161 12.08 -1.18 7.81
CA GLY A 161 12.80 -0.92 9.06
C GLY A 161 11.90 -0.77 10.28
N ARG A 162 10.57 -0.78 10.11
CA ARG A 162 9.59 -0.82 11.19
C ARG A 162 8.96 -2.21 11.29
N TRP A 163 8.56 -2.59 12.48
CA TRP A 163 7.88 -3.86 12.77
C TRP A 163 8.57 -5.07 12.11
N GLY A 164 7.85 -5.86 11.37
CA GLY A 164 8.35 -7.04 10.62
C GLY A 164 8.59 -6.78 9.13
N VAL A 165 8.46 -5.53 8.65
CA VAL A 165 8.46 -5.23 7.20
C VAL A 165 9.79 -5.58 6.55
N LYS A 166 10.91 -5.11 7.12
CA LYS A 166 12.24 -5.38 6.57
C LYS A 166 12.53 -6.88 6.43
N PRO A 167 12.45 -7.71 7.48
CA PRO A 167 12.74 -9.14 7.33
C PRO A 167 11.79 -9.83 6.35
N GLY A 168 10.49 -9.46 6.30
CA GLY A 168 9.53 -10.03 5.36
C GLY A 168 9.83 -9.66 3.91
N ALA A 169 10.21 -8.41 3.64
CA ALA A 169 10.57 -7.96 2.31
C ALA A 169 11.89 -8.59 1.84
N GLU A 170 12.93 -8.58 2.68
CA GLU A 170 14.24 -9.15 2.32
C GLU A 170 14.22 -10.67 2.14
N GLU A 171 13.32 -11.38 2.79
CA GLU A 171 13.13 -12.82 2.59
C GLU A 171 12.73 -13.14 1.14
N VAL A 172 11.96 -12.26 0.51
CA VAL A 172 11.42 -12.49 -0.84
C VAL A 172 12.26 -11.79 -1.91
N LEU A 173 12.69 -10.57 -1.64
CA LEU A 173 13.29 -9.67 -2.63
C LEU A 173 14.81 -9.50 -2.47
N GLY A 174 15.38 -9.95 -1.35
CA GLY A 174 16.76 -9.63 -0.96
C GLY A 174 16.91 -8.15 -0.53
N PRO A 175 18.15 -7.64 -0.45
CA PRO A 175 18.37 -6.24 -0.08
C PRO A 175 17.84 -5.26 -1.13
N PRO A 176 17.32 -4.09 -0.73
CA PRO A 176 16.78 -3.10 -1.65
C PRO A 176 17.87 -2.36 -2.43
N ASP A 177 17.52 -1.85 -3.62
CA ASP A 177 18.38 -0.98 -4.41
C ASP A 177 18.38 0.45 -3.87
N LEU A 178 17.24 0.92 -3.35
CA LEU A 178 17.06 2.27 -2.84
C LEU A 178 16.34 2.25 -1.50
N VAL A 179 16.73 3.14 -0.59
CA VAL A 179 16.00 3.39 0.66
C VAL A 179 15.94 4.89 0.90
N VAL A 180 14.76 5.42 1.13
CA VAL A 180 14.51 6.80 1.54
C VAL A 180 13.60 6.77 2.76
N GLU A 181 14.11 7.20 3.90
CA GLU A 181 13.40 7.13 5.19
C GLU A 181 12.91 5.71 5.49
N THR A 182 11.61 5.48 5.43
CA THR A 182 11.00 4.16 5.63
C THR A 182 10.47 3.52 4.33
N MET A 183 10.77 4.11 3.17
CA MET A 183 10.44 3.56 1.86
C MET A 183 11.64 2.83 1.27
N ALA A 184 11.50 1.57 0.93
CA ALA A 184 12.49 0.79 0.21
C ALA A 184 11.99 0.40 -1.18
N ALA A 185 12.89 0.36 -2.19
CA ALA A 185 12.53 -0.01 -3.55
C ALA A 185 13.54 -0.96 -4.19
N TRP A 186 13.00 -1.87 -4.99
CA TRP A 186 13.71 -2.87 -5.78
C TRP A 186 13.37 -2.68 -7.26
N GLY A 187 14.37 -2.59 -8.11
CA GLY A 187 14.22 -2.31 -9.52
C GLY A 187 14.79 -3.37 -10.45
N PRO A 188 14.83 -3.07 -11.75
CA PRO A 188 15.49 -3.90 -12.73
C PRO A 188 16.98 -4.01 -12.41
N GLY A 189 17.46 -5.16 -12.01
CA GLY A 189 18.87 -5.37 -11.63
C GLY A 189 19.07 -5.95 -10.23
N SER A 190 18.06 -5.86 -9.35
CA SER A 190 18.07 -6.49 -8.03
C SER A 190 18.05 -8.03 -8.05
N GLY A 191 18.10 -8.63 -9.25
CA GLY A 191 17.96 -10.08 -9.42
C GLY A 191 16.52 -10.55 -9.57
N LEU A 192 15.53 -9.67 -9.40
CA LEU A 192 14.09 -9.97 -9.54
C LEU A 192 13.71 -10.43 -10.97
N ASP A 193 14.47 -10.03 -11.98
CA ASP A 193 14.22 -10.46 -13.35
C ASP A 193 14.73 -11.90 -13.65
N ARG A 194 15.26 -12.58 -12.62
CA ARG A 194 15.71 -13.98 -12.70
C ARG A 194 14.79 -14.97 -11.99
N LEU A 195 13.77 -14.45 -11.30
CA LEU A 195 12.73 -15.21 -10.62
C LEU A 195 11.51 -15.37 -11.52
#